data_10ad1001183a3ebba8d09b6f560ca0ab
#
_entry.id   10ad1001183a3ebba8d09b6f560ca0ab
#
_cell.length_a   1.000
_cell.length_b   1.000
_cell.length_c   1.000
_cell.angle_alpha   90.00
_cell.angle_beta   90.00
_cell.angle_gamma   90.00
#
_symmetry.space_group_name_H-M   'P 1'
#
loop_
_entity.id
_entity.type
_entity.pdbx_description
1 polymer ?
#
loop_
_entity_poly.entity_id
_entity_poly.type
_entity_poly.pdbx_seq_one_letter_code
_entity_poly.pdbx_strand_id
1 'polypeptide(L)'
;GFLRNNCFIFHSEYGKKGVELTTAQRLKNQITNTAQLKNGQNYNIFTGVEGVADIDKDCSEIMDLADDFLPAAGIVFGRESTPTSHALYKVLDLDKKKTRKHFVFRDSAKDNTLIEIRAHSHYTMCGGTYDCGEKVVHTKLGDLTEITYDQLQKQVALLALAAVMLRKSRLPEIDEHNLFFKEFAGVFNQYNLLEDDAVK
;
A
#
# COMPACT_ATOMS: atom_id res chain seq x y z
N GLY A 1 -12.34 -2.02 13.51
CA GLY A 1 -11.75 -2.72 12.38
C GLY A 1 -12.39 -2.34 11.06
N PHE A 2 -12.22 -3.14 10.03
CA PHE A 2 -12.59 -2.86 8.63
C PHE A 2 -14.05 -2.46 8.40
N LEU A 3 -15.01 -3.22 8.94
CA LEU A 3 -16.44 -2.93 8.75
C LEU A 3 -16.86 -1.60 9.39
N ARG A 4 -16.26 -1.21 10.52
CA ARG A 4 -16.52 0.09 11.15
C ARG A 4 -16.07 1.26 10.28
N ASN A 5 -15.05 1.06 9.46
CA ASN A 5 -14.51 2.05 8.53
C ASN A 5 -15.17 1.99 7.13
N ASN A 6 -16.30 1.32 6.98
CA ASN A 6 -16.99 1.14 5.70
C ASN A 6 -16.13 0.51 4.59
N CYS A 7 -15.11 -0.26 4.96
CA CYS A 7 -14.31 -0.98 3.99
C CYS A 7 -15.17 -2.01 3.24
N PHE A 8 -15.04 -2.02 1.91
CA PHE A 8 -15.68 -3.05 1.09
C PHE A 8 -14.88 -4.35 1.21
N ILE A 9 -15.41 -5.31 1.96
CA ILE A 9 -14.80 -6.62 2.20
C ILE A 9 -15.58 -7.69 1.48
N PHE A 10 -14.89 -8.64 0.87
CA PHE A 10 -15.48 -9.82 0.25
C PHE A 10 -14.63 -11.06 0.55
N HIS A 11 -15.25 -12.23 0.52
CA HIS A 11 -14.54 -13.49 0.73
C HIS A 11 -13.99 -14.06 -0.58
N SER A 12 -12.88 -14.80 -0.49
CA SER A 12 -12.30 -15.62 -1.54
C SER A 12 -12.04 -17.05 -1.05
N GLU A 13 -11.76 -17.96 -1.97
CA GLU A 13 -11.39 -19.31 -1.60
C GLU A 13 -10.04 -19.32 -0.87
N TYR A 14 -9.87 -20.32 -0.01
CA TYR A 14 -8.62 -20.58 0.70
C TYR A 14 -7.45 -20.73 -0.29
N GLY A 15 -6.31 -20.14 0.05
CA GLY A 15 -5.09 -20.24 -0.74
C GLY A 15 -5.08 -19.37 -2.00
N LYS A 16 -6.19 -18.75 -2.41
CA LYS A 16 -6.21 -17.91 -3.61
C LYS A 16 -6.07 -16.43 -3.26
N LYS A 17 -4.97 -15.83 -3.70
CA LYS A 17 -4.88 -14.36 -3.81
C LYS A 17 -5.91 -13.93 -4.85
N GLY A 18 -6.90 -13.15 -4.39
CA GLY A 18 -7.85 -12.44 -5.21
C GLY A 18 -8.31 -13.18 -6.47
N VAL A 19 -9.47 -13.80 -6.39
CA VAL A 19 -10.15 -14.28 -7.59
C VAL A 19 -10.45 -13.05 -8.45
N GLU A 20 -10.24 -13.13 -9.77
CA GLU A 20 -10.79 -12.18 -10.74
C GLU A 20 -12.32 -12.25 -10.70
N LEU A 21 -12.91 -11.62 -9.70
CA LEU A 21 -14.34 -11.52 -9.58
C LEU A 21 -14.83 -10.33 -10.42
N THR A 22 -15.89 -10.53 -11.16
CA THR A 22 -16.63 -9.41 -11.76
C THR A 22 -17.20 -8.52 -10.66
N THR A 23 -17.51 -7.26 -10.99
CA THR A 23 -18.15 -6.33 -10.03
C THR A 23 -19.43 -6.93 -9.42
N ALA A 24 -20.25 -7.62 -10.21
CA ALA A 24 -21.47 -8.28 -9.72
C ALA A 24 -21.15 -9.40 -8.72
N GLN A 25 -20.12 -10.19 -8.97
CA GLN A 25 -19.68 -11.24 -8.04
C GLN A 25 -19.12 -10.66 -6.74
N ARG A 26 -18.37 -9.56 -6.81
CA ARG A 26 -17.86 -8.86 -5.61
C ARG A 26 -19.00 -8.34 -4.75
N LEU A 27 -19.99 -7.70 -5.34
CA LEU A 27 -21.17 -7.22 -4.63
C LEU A 27 -21.95 -8.37 -3.97
N LYS A 28 -22.13 -9.50 -4.68
CA LYS A 28 -22.78 -10.68 -4.13
C LYS A 28 -22.03 -11.29 -2.94
N ASN A 29 -20.71 -11.23 -2.96
CA ASN A 29 -19.82 -11.79 -1.94
C ASN A 29 -19.41 -10.77 -0.87
N GLN A 30 -20.01 -9.58 -0.86
CA GLN A 30 -19.74 -8.54 0.11
C GLN A 30 -20.09 -9.01 1.53
N ILE A 31 -19.20 -8.72 2.46
CA ILE A 31 -19.39 -8.95 3.89
C ILE A 31 -19.80 -7.64 4.54
N THR A 32 -20.99 -7.60 5.10
CA THR A 32 -21.57 -6.41 5.74
C THR A 32 -21.62 -6.51 7.27
N ASN A 33 -21.44 -7.72 7.81
CA ASN A 33 -21.38 -7.95 9.26
C ASN A 33 -20.46 -9.12 9.61
N THR A 34 -20.02 -9.19 10.85
CA THR A 34 -19.09 -10.21 11.34
C THR A 34 -19.66 -11.63 11.36
N ALA A 35 -20.99 -11.80 11.39
CA ALA A 35 -21.61 -13.12 11.36
C ALA A 35 -21.45 -13.84 10.00
N GLN A 36 -21.09 -13.10 8.95
CA GLN A 36 -20.80 -13.66 7.64
C GLN A 36 -19.35 -14.19 7.52
N LEU A 37 -18.49 -13.92 8.52
CA LEU A 37 -17.13 -14.45 8.56
C LEU A 37 -17.18 -15.96 8.83
N LYS A 38 -16.49 -16.74 8.00
CA LYS A 38 -16.41 -18.20 8.09
C LYS A 38 -14.97 -18.65 8.28
N ASN A 39 -14.78 -19.65 9.11
CA ASN A 39 -13.49 -20.28 9.26
C ASN A 39 -13.04 -20.93 7.93
N GLY A 40 -11.74 -20.84 7.62
CA GLY A 40 -11.16 -21.43 6.42
C GLY A 40 -11.41 -20.67 5.13
N GLN A 41 -11.91 -19.43 5.19
CA GLN A 41 -12.00 -18.53 4.06
C GLN A 41 -10.99 -17.39 4.15
N ASN A 42 -10.58 -16.89 2.99
CA ASN A 42 -9.79 -15.68 2.88
C ASN A 42 -10.71 -14.47 2.66
N TYR A 43 -10.26 -13.32 3.15
CA TYR A 43 -10.99 -12.06 3.09
C TYR A 43 -10.13 -11.01 2.41
N ASN A 44 -10.76 -10.23 1.54
CA ASN A 44 -10.07 -9.19 0.78
C ASN A 44 -10.80 -7.86 0.94
N ILE A 45 -10.02 -6.77 1.00
CA ILE A 45 -10.52 -5.41 0.87
C ILE A 45 -10.46 -5.01 -0.60
N PHE A 46 -11.50 -4.38 -1.10
CA PHE A 46 -11.51 -3.75 -2.40
C PHE A 46 -11.24 -2.25 -2.25
N THR A 47 -10.13 -1.78 -2.82
CA THR A 47 -9.70 -0.38 -2.70
C THR A 47 -10.44 0.55 -3.67
N GLY A 48 -10.51 1.84 -3.33
CA GLY A 48 -11.21 2.87 -4.09
C GLY A 48 -12.69 3.02 -3.77
N VAL A 49 -13.27 2.10 -2.99
CA VAL A 49 -14.62 2.23 -2.44
C VAL A 49 -14.51 3.06 -1.16
N GLU A 50 -15.40 4.03 -1.00
CA GLU A 50 -15.40 4.94 0.16
C GLU A 50 -14.06 5.63 0.43
N GLY A 51 -13.23 5.81 -0.60
CA GLY A 51 -11.92 6.43 -0.50
C GLY A 51 -10.84 5.58 0.17
N VAL A 52 -11.06 4.28 0.38
CA VAL A 52 -10.06 3.41 1.00
C VAL A 52 -8.91 3.16 0.03
N ALA A 53 -7.69 3.49 0.46
CA ALA A 53 -6.45 3.17 -0.23
C ALA A 53 -5.56 2.26 0.62
N ASP A 54 -4.85 1.35 -0.02
CA ASP A 54 -3.85 0.48 0.58
C ASP A 54 -2.45 0.90 0.13
N ILE A 55 -1.55 1.08 1.07
CA ILE A 55 -0.12 1.22 0.84
C ILE A 55 0.51 -0.15 1.05
N ASP A 56 0.95 -0.75 -0.06
CA ASP A 56 1.63 -2.04 -0.07
C ASP A 56 3.15 -1.85 -0.07
N LYS A 57 3.79 -2.32 0.99
CA LYS A 57 5.22 -2.15 1.28
C LYS A 57 5.94 -3.45 0.97
N ASP A 58 6.66 -3.48 -0.16
CA ASP A 58 7.22 -4.71 -0.74
C ASP A 58 8.67 -5.00 -0.31
N CYS A 59 9.27 -4.15 0.52
CA CYS A 59 10.65 -4.38 0.99
C CYS A 59 10.88 -3.93 2.44
N SER A 60 11.91 -4.51 3.06
CA SER A 60 12.24 -4.25 4.46
C SER A 60 12.58 -2.79 4.73
N GLU A 61 13.33 -2.14 3.84
CA GLU A 61 13.74 -0.74 3.99
C GLU A 61 12.52 0.19 4.03
N ILE A 62 11.50 -0.09 3.21
CA ILE A 62 10.23 0.65 3.25
C ILE A 62 9.49 0.40 4.56
N MET A 63 9.43 -0.85 5.03
CA MET A 63 8.75 -1.18 6.29
C MET A 63 9.43 -0.52 7.49
N ASP A 64 10.77 -0.50 7.49
CA ASP A 64 11.57 0.08 8.58
C ASP A 64 11.45 1.62 8.66
N LEU A 65 11.33 2.28 7.50
CA LEU A 65 11.26 3.74 7.40
C LEU A 65 9.83 4.30 7.37
N ALA A 66 8.81 3.44 7.26
CA ALA A 66 7.43 3.88 7.02
C ALA A 66 6.91 4.87 8.05
N ASP A 67 7.20 4.64 9.33
CA ASP A 67 6.70 5.48 10.43
C ASP A 67 7.34 6.88 10.46
N ASP A 68 8.50 7.08 9.81
CA ASP A 68 9.18 8.37 9.70
C ASP A 68 8.59 9.25 8.57
N PHE A 69 7.99 8.61 7.55
CA PHE A 69 7.53 9.30 6.34
C PHE A 69 6.01 9.31 6.17
N LEU A 70 5.31 8.28 6.64
CA LEU A 70 3.86 8.16 6.50
C LEU A 70 3.15 8.56 7.79
N PRO A 71 1.97 9.18 7.72
CA PRO A 71 1.15 9.39 8.91
C PRO A 71 0.82 8.04 9.55
N ALA A 72 0.69 8.02 10.86
CA ALA A 72 0.34 6.81 11.58
C ALA A 72 -0.98 6.22 11.04
N ALA A 73 -0.91 5.09 10.33
CA ALA A 73 -2.08 4.42 9.80
C ALA A 73 -2.99 3.89 10.89
N GLY A 74 -4.30 3.94 10.68
CA GLY A 74 -5.27 3.39 11.64
C GLY A 74 -5.38 1.88 11.56
N ILE A 75 -5.18 1.29 10.38
CA ILE A 75 -5.21 -0.16 10.16
C ILE A 75 -3.90 -0.56 9.50
N VAL A 76 -3.19 -1.52 10.13
CA VAL A 76 -1.92 -2.08 9.65
C VAL A 76 -1.98 -3.59 9.78
N PHE A 77 -1.60 -4.30 8.73
CA PHE A 77 -1.59 -5.75 8.69
C PHE A 77 -0.57 -6.29 7.66
N GLY A 78 -0.39 -7.58 7.65
CA GLY A 78 0.47 -8.28 6.69
C GLY A 78 0.52 -9.76 6.95
N ARG A 79 1.50 -10.46 6.38
CA ARG A 79 1.79 -11.85 6.70
C ARG A 79 2.58 -11.95 8.01
N GLU A 80 2.62 -13.12 8.59
CA GLU A 80 3.44 -13.38 9.79
C GLU A 80 4.91 -12.97 9.60
N SER A 81 5.48 -13.20 8.42
CA SER A 81 6.87 -12.79 8.09
C SER A 81 7.03 -11.29 7.83
N THR A 82 5.97 -10.60 7.43
CA THR A 82 5.95 -9.15 7.12
C THR A 82 4.69 -8.49 7.68
N PRO A 83 4.56 -8.41 9.02
CA PRO A 83 3.28 -8.09 9.68
C PRO A 83 2.80 -6.64 9.49
N THR A 84 3.65 -5.77 8.95
CA THR A 84 3.36 -4.36 8.71
C THR A 84 3.34 -4.01 7.22
N SER A 85 3.29 -5.00 6.32
CA SER A 85 3.42 -4.77 4.87
C SER A 85 2.28 -3.96 4.24
N HIS A 86 1.11 -3.91 4.85
CA HIS A 86 -0.04 -3.13 4.40
C HIS A 86 -0.47 -2.07 5.40
N ALA A 87 -0.79 -0.87 4.90
CA ALA A 87 -1.31 0.24 5.70
C ALA A 87 -2.49 0.91 4.98
N LEU A 88 -3.64 1.01 5.65
CA LEU A 88 -4.84 1.58 5.05
C LEU A 88 -5.08 3.02 5.49
N TYR A 89 -5.50 3.83 4.51
CA TYR A 89 -5.85 5.24 4.66
C TYR A 89 -7.22 5.54 4.06
N LYS A 90 -7.86 6.60 4.57
CA LYS A 90 -9.04 7.24 3.98
C LYS A 90 -8.59 8.41 3.14
N VAL A 91 -8.60 8.26 1.83
CA VAL A 91 -8.28 9.35 0.91
C VAL A 91 -9.53 10.20 0.66
N LEU A 92 -9.47 11.48 1.05
CA LEU A 92 -10.63 12.39 1.07
C LEU A 92 -11.07 12.86 -0.32
N ASP A 93 -10.10 13.02 -1.23
CA ASP A 93 -10.25 13.60 -2.57
C ASP A 93 -10.01 12.59 -3.69
N LEU A 94 -10.36 11.33 -3.47
CA LEU A 94 -10.14 10.27 -4.44
C LEU A 94 -11.01 10.45 -5.69
N ASP A 95 -10.50 11.22 -6.66
CA ASP A 95 -11.14 11.38 -7.97
C ASP A 95 -10.75 10.24 -8.91
N LYS A 96 -11.72 9.38 -9.22
CA LYS A 96 -11.53 8.22 -10.11
C LYS A 96 -11.03 8.57 -11.50
N LYS A 97 -11.20 9.81 -11.95
CA LYS A 97 -10.73 10.27 -13.28
C LYS A 97 -9.29 10.75 -13.26
N LYS A 98 -8.85 11.34 -12.13
CA LYS A 98 -7.52 11.93 -11.97
C LYS A 98 -6.54 11.00 -11.27
N THR A 99 -7.03 10.19 -10.34
CA THR A 99 -6.19 9.30 -9.54
C THR A 99 -5.79 8.07 -10.32
N ARG A 100 -4.51 7.76 -10.35
CA ARG A 100 -4.01 6.51 -10.94
C ARG A 100 -4.56 5.32 -10.16
N LYS A 101 -5.02 4.30 -10.88
CA LYS A 101 -5.50 3.06 -10.26
C LYS A 101 -4.43 2.38 -9.41
N HIS A 102 -3.21 2.44 -9.90
CA HIS A 102 -2.06 1.77 -9.34
C HIS A 102 -0.84 2.67 -9.51
N PHE A 103 -0.25 3.04 -8.42
CA PHE A 103 0.93 3.89 -8.38
C PHE A 103 2.06 3.09 -7.75
N VAL A 104 3.13 2.83 -8.52
CA VAL A 104 4.18 1.89 -8.15
C VAL A 104 5.53 2.56 -8.23
N PHE A 105 6.31 2.45 -7.17
CA PHE A 105 7.74 2.72 -7.18
C PHE A 105 8.52 1.42 -7.29
N ARG A 106 9.49 1.40 -8.21
CA ARG A 106 10.34 0.25 -8.46
C ARG A 106 11.81 0.61 -8.33
N ASP A 107 12.59 -0.33 -7.86
CA ASP A 107 14.04 -0.26 -7.97
C ASP A 107 14.43 -0.78 -9.37
N SER A 108 14.77 0.14 -10.27
CA SER A 108 15.13 -0.20 -11.65
C SER A 108 16.36 -1.09 -11.75
N ALA A 109 17.29 -0.99 -10.79
CA ALA A 109 18.51 -1.79 -10.77
C ALA A 109 18.23 -3.28 -10.44
N LYS A 110 17.11 -3.57 -9.75
CA LYS A 110 16.76 -4.93 -9.31
C LYS A 110 15.42 -5.41 -9.87
N ASP A 111 14.72 -4.59 -10.66
CA ASP A 111 13.35 -4.82 -11.15
C ASP A 111 12.37 -5.24 -10.04
N ASN A 112 12.58 -4.75 -8.82
CA ASN A 112 11.75 -5.05 -7.66
C ASN A 112 10.83 -3.89 -7.32
N THR A 113 9.57 -4.18 -7.03
CA THR A 113 8.66 -3.22 -6.44
C THR A 113 9.16 -2.84 -5.04
N LEU A 114 9.11 -1.55 -4.72
CA LEU A 114 9.45 -1.02 -3.39
C LEU A 114 8.18 -0.80 -2.58
N ILE A 115 7.25 -0.05 -3.17
CA ILE A 115 6.00 0.36 -2.53
C ILE A 115 4.95 0.69 -3.58
N GLU A 116 3.69 0.43 -3.27
CA GLU A 116 2.56 0.69 -4.13
C GLU A 116 1.47 1.47 -3.41
N ILE A 117 0.79 2.38 -4.14
CA ILE A 117 -0.50 2.96 -3.72
C ILE A 117 -1.60 2.26 -4.52
N ARG A 118 -2.40 1.47 -3.85
CA ARG A 118 -3.57 0.78 -4.42
C ARG A 118 -4.83 1.56 -4.06
N ALA A 119 -5.19 2.53 -4.91
CA ALA A 119 -6.29 3.45 -4.64
C ALA A 119 -7.58 3.12 -5.40
N HIS A 120 -7.53 2.32 -6.46
CA HIS A 120 -8.70 1.95 -7.28
C HIS A 120 -8.60 0.54 -7.84
N SER A 121 -9.74 -0.17 -7.81
CA SER A 121 -9.91 -1.44 -8.52
C SER A 121 -8.86 -2.51 -8.20
N HIS A 122 -8.22 -2.40 -7.05
CA HIS A 122 -7.34 -3.42 -6.49
C HIS A 122 -8.02 -4.11 -5.31
N TYR A 123 -7.47 -5.22 -4.93
CA TYR A 123 -7.86 -5.92 -3.72
C TYR A 123 -6.61 -6.35 -2.97
N THR A 124 -6.71 -6.36 -1.65
CA THR A 124 -5.64 -6.80 -0.75
C THR A 124 -6.22 -7.80 0.22
N MET A 125 -5.55 -8.93 0.39
CA MET A 125 -5.99 -9.94 1.34
C MET A 125 -5.77 -9.44 2.77
N CYS A 126 -6.87 -9.26 3.50
CA CYS A 126 -6.88 -8.71 4.85
C CYS A 126 -7.24 -9.72 5.95
N GLY A 127 -7.40 -10.99 5.60
CA GLY A 127 -7.65 -12.08 6.54
C GLY A 127 -7.61 -13.43 5.87
N GLY A 128 -7.23 -14.45 6.62
CA GLY A 128 -7.09 -15.81 6.15
C GLY A 128 -5.65 -16.28 6.08
N THR A 129 -5.37 -17.22 5.18
CA THR A 129 -4.07 -17.89 5.07
C THR A 129 -3.59 -17.85 3.62
N TYR A 130 -2.33 -17.52 3.41
CA TYR A 130 -1.67 -17.54 2.09
C TYR A 130 -1.36 -18.98 1.66
N ASP A 131 -1.05 -19.17 0.36
CA ASP A 131 -0.69 -20.49 -0.20
C ASP A 131 0.54 -21.11 0.46
N CYS A 132 1.45 -20.27 0.95
CA CYS A 132 2.64 -20.69 1.70
C CYS A 132 2.35 -21.14 3.14
N GLY A 133 1.09 -21.04 3.60
CA GLY A 133 0.67 -21.40 4.96
C GLY A 133 0.74 -20.25 5.97
N GLU A 134 1.33 -19.11 5.64
CA GLU A 134 1.36 -17.94 6.52
C GLU A 134 -0.03 -17.31 6.66
N LYS A 135 -0.36 -16.87 7.87
CA LYS A 135 -1.62 -16.17 8.16
C LYS A 135 -1.48 -14.68 7.97
N VAL A 136 -2.60 -14.02 7.68
CA VAL A 136 -2.70 -12.58 7.84
C VAL A 136 -2.77 -12.25 9.31
N VAL A 137 -1.88 -11.35 9.76
CA VAL A 137 -1.85 -10.80 11.11
C VAL A 137 -2.13 -9.31 11.07
N HIS A 138 -2.83 -8.81 12.09
CA HIS A 138 -3.16 -7.40 12.23
C HIS A 138 -2.36 -6.83 13.38
N THR A 139 -1.51 -5.85 13.09
CA THR A 139 -0.74 -5.14 14.12
C THR A 139 -1.50 -3.93 14.66
N LYS A 140 -2.44 -3.38 13.88
CA LYS A 140 -3.31 -2.27 14.28
C LYS A 140 -4.69 -2.37 13.63
N LEU A 141 -5.75 -2.12 14.39
CA LEU A 141 -7.15 -2.13 13.94
C LEU A 141 -7.93 -0.96 14.56
N GLY A 142 -7.64 0.25 14.13
CA GLY A 142 -8.30 1.49 14.54
C GLY A 142 -9.21 2.08 13.46
N ASP A 143 -9.45 3.39 13.55
CA ASP A 143 -10.12 4.17 12.53
C ASP A 143 -9.11 4.54 11.44
N LEU A 144 -9.57 4.63 10.18
CA LEU A 144 -8.71 5.01 9.06
C LEU A 144 -8.24 6.45 9.25
N THR A 145 -6.95 6.66 9.08
CA THR A 145 -6.35 8.00 9.05
C THR A 145 -6.72 8.68 7.74
N GLU A 146 -7.28 9.88 7.84
CA GLU A 146 -7.67 10.69 6.69
C GLU A 146 -6.46 11.43 6.11
N ILE A 147 -6.37 11.45 4.78
CA ILE A 147 -5.29 12.11 4.03
C ILE A 147 -5.78 12.48 2.64
N THR A 148 -5.21 13.53 2.02
CA THR A 148 -5.44 13.80 0.60
C THR A 148 -4.58 12.89 -0.27
N TYR A 149 -5.01 12.66 -1.52
CA TYR A 149 -4.24 11.80 -2.44
C TYR A 149 -2.85 12.37 -2.73
N ASP A 150 -2.77 13.68 -2.95
CA ASP A 150 -1.50 14.35 -3.24
C ASP A 150 -0.52 14.26 -2.07
N GLN A 151 -0.99 14.44 -0.83
CA GLN A 151 -0.16 14.26 0.36
C GLN A 151 0.34 12.82 0.48
N LEU A 152 -0.55 11.84 0.30
CA LEU A 152 -0.18 10.42 0.38
C LEU A 152 0.87 10.08 -0.68
N GLN A 153 0.66 10.54 -1.92
CA GLN A 153 1.58 10.32 -3.04
C GLN A 153 2.95 10.94 -2.78
N LYS A 154 3.00 12.18 -2.28
CA LYS A 154 4.24 12.87 -1.91
C LYS A 154 5.00 12.09 -0.84
N GLN A 155 4.34 11.68 0.22
CA GLN A 155 4.98 10.94 1.33
C GLN A 155 5.47 9.56 0.90
N VAL A 156 4.70 8.83 0.09
CA VAL A 156 5.13 7.54 -0.48
C VAL A 156 6.32 7.73 -1.42
N ALA A 157 6.37 8.81 -2.21
CA ALA A 157 7.51 9.13 -3.06
C ALA A 157 8.78 9.40 -2.24
N LEU A 158 8.68 10.18 -1.17
CA LEU A 158 9.80 10.46 -0.26
C LEU A 158 10.30 9.18 0.43
N LEU A 159 9.39 8.34 0.89
CA LEU A 159 9.72 7.06 1.50
C LEU A 159 10.44 6.13 0.50
N ALA A 160 9.92 6.00 -0.74
CA ALA A 160 10.57 5.21 -1.78
C ALA A 160 11.98 5.70 -2.07
N LEU A 161 12.16 7.03 -2.12
CA LEU A 161 13.44 7.66 -2.33
C LEU A 161 14.43 7.35 -1.19
N ALA A 162 13.99 7.50 0.07
CA ALA A 162 14.78 7.19 1.25
C ALA A 162 15.24 5.72 1.26
N ALA A 163 14.36 4.80 0.87
CA ALA A 163 14.69 3.37 0.77
C ALA A 163 15.75 3.10 -0.30
N VAL A 164 15.66 3.74 -1.47
CA VAL A 164 16.69 3.63 -2.52
C VAL A 164 18.03 4.19 -2.04
N MET A 165 18.01 5.33 -1.37
CA MET A 165 19.24 5.93 -0.79
C MET A 165 19.87 5.00 0.24
N LEU A 166 19.07 4.41 1.12
CA LEU A 166 19.56 3.46 2.13
C LEU A 166 20.19 2.22 1.49
N ARG A 167 19.62 1.70 0.41
CA ARG A 167 20.20 0.58 -0.37
C ARG A 167 21.54 0.97 -0.99
N LYS A 168 21.61 2.14 -1.63
CA LYS A 168 22.82 2.60 -2.35
C LYS A 168 23.93 3.06 -1.43
N SER A 169 23.64 3.59 -0.25
CA SER A 169 24.65 3.90 0.75
C SER A 169 25.44 2.66 1.22
N ARG A 170 24.91 1.47 0.97
CA ARG A 170 25.56 0.18 1.25
C ARG A 170 26.36 -0.38 0.06
N LEU A 171 26.36 0.31 -1.11
CA LEU A 171 27.07 -0.14 -2.32
C LEU A 171 28.37 0.65 -2.51
N PRO A 172 29.52 -0.01 -2.74
CA PRO A 172 30.83 0.67 -2.78
C PRO A 172 31.26 1.19 -4.16
N GLU A 173 30.44 1.19 -5.23
CA GLU A 173 30.92 1.48 -6.59
C GLU A 173 30.49 2.84 -7.16
N ILE A 174 31.48 3.60 -7.62
CA ILE A 174 31.39 5.00 -8.06
C ILE A 174 30.56 5.19 -9.35
N ASP A 175 30.49 4.22 -10.24
CA ASP A 175 29.78 4.35 -11.53
C ASP A 175 28.24 4.33 -11.41
N GLU A 176 27.72 3.82 -10.32
CA GLU A 176 26.27 3.80 -10.05
C GLU A 176 25.76 5.15 -9.52
N HIS A 177 26.62 6.04 -9.04
CA HIS A 177 26.21 7.36 -8.52
C HIS A 177 25.52 8.23 -9.59
N ASN A 178 25.99 8.19 -10.84
CA ASN A 178 25.39 8.97 -11.92
C ASN A 178 24.00 8.48 -12.32
N LEU A 179 23.77 7.17 -12.30
CA LEU A 179 22.45 6.58 -12.55
C LEU A 179 21.50 6.93 -11.40
N PHE A 180 21.97 6.82 -10.16
CA PHE A 180 21.24 7.21 -8.96
C PHE A 180 20.79 8.67 -9.00
N PHE A 181 21.67 9.62 -9.27
CA PHE A 181 21.30 11.03 -9.33
C PHE A 181 20.31 11.34 -10.46
N LYS A 182 20.34 10.63 -11.59
CA LYS A 182 19.34 10.76 -12.66
C LYS A 182 17.96 10.25 -12.21
N GLU A 183 17.91 9.09 -11.57
CA GLU A 183 16.66 8.53 -11.05
C GLU A 183 16.10 9.40 -9.93
N PHE A 184 16.97 9.88 -9.05
CA PHE A 184 16.67 10.82 -7.98
C PHE A 184 16.06 12.13 -8.52
N ALA A 185 16.72 12.77 -9.48
CA ALA A 185 16.23 13.99 -10.13
C ALA A 185 14.90 13.74 -10.86
N GLY A 186 14.71 12.56 -11.46
CA GLY A 186 13.46 12.15 -12.09
C GLY A 186 12.31 12.09 -11.10
N VAL A 187 12.52 11.52 -9.92
CA VAL A 187 11.50 11.47 -8.84
C VAL A 187 11.18 12.87 -8.35
N PHE A 188 12.19 13.70 -8.07
CA PHE A 188 11.98 15.08 -7.63
C PHE A 188 11.18 15.92 -8.63
N ASN A 189 11.55 15.85 -9.91
CA ASN A 189 10.85 16.59 -10.97
C ASN A 189 9.43 16.06 -11.21
N GLN A 190 9.23 14.75 -11.16
CA GLN A 190 7.93 14.13 -11.42
C GLN A 190 6.89 14.48 -10.35
N TYR A 191 7.34 14.75 -9.12
CA TYR A 191 6.46 14.97 -7.96
C TYR A 191 6.54 16.38 -7.38
N ASN A 192 7.24 17.32 -8.06
CA ASN A 192 7.44 18.70 -7.58
C ASN A 192 7.92 18.77 -6.11
N LEU A 193 8.77 17.83 -5.71
CA LEU A 193 9.24 17.76 -4.32
C LEU A 193 10.17 18.92 -3.93
N LEU A 194 10.62 19.73 -4.91
CA LEU A 194 11.54 20.84 -4.69
C LEU A 194 10.86 22.19 -4.45
N GLU A 195 9.55 22.37 -4.76
CA GLU A 195 8.94 23.70 -4.76
C GLU A 195 8.39 24.15 -3.39
N ASP A 196 8.03 23.26 -2.48
CA ASP A 196 7.32 23.66 -1.24
C ASP A 196 8.14 23.62 0.05
N ASP A 197 9.27 22.96 0.12
CA ASP A 197 10.04 22.75 1.36
C ASP A 197 11.39 23.51 1.42
N ALA A 198 11.72 24.32 0.41
CA ALA A 198 12.96 25.11 0.38
C ALA A 198 12.84 26.48 1.08
N VAL A 199 11.65 26.81 1.64
CA VAL A 199 11.38 28.12 2.29
C VAL A 199 10.65 27.92 3.63
N LYS A 200 11.30 27.27 4.58
CA LYS A 200 10.99 27.46 6.01
C LYS A 200 12.23 27.24 6.86
#